data_0ba57519291ed94b52c4b1f95ab9ea9f
#
_entry.id   0ba57519291ed94b52c4b1f95ab9ea9f
#
_cell.length_a   1.000
_cell.length_b   1.000
_cell.length_c   1.000
_cell.angle_alpha   90.00
_cell.angle_beta   90.00
_cell.angle_gamma   90.00
#
_symmetry.space_group_name_H-M   'P 1'
#
loop_
_entity.id
_entity.type
_entity.pdbx_description
1 polymer ?
#
loop_
_entity_poly.entity_id
_entity_poly.type
_entity_poly.pdbx_seq_one_letter_code
_entity_poly.pdbx_strand_id
1 'polypeptide(L)' 'QNDLLAENIKQRDKFLKKLAVEYVIMGKECEAANMKEAAIKNYQKAIELYPSISEAKKKLTKLMNR' A
#
# COMPACT_ATOMS: atom_id res chain seq x y z
N GLN A 1 10.69 9.97 27.89
CA GLN A 1 10.09 8.64 27.67
C GLN A 1 8.98 8.71 26.64
N ASN A 2 8.13 9.73 26.76
CA ASN A 2 7.08 9.94 25.76
C ASN A 2 7.67 10.25 24.39
N ASP A 3 8.79 10.94 24.36
CA ASP A 3 9.47 11.28 23.12
C ASP A 3 9.98 10.02 22.41
N LEU A 4 10.48 9.05 23.15
CA LEU A 4 10.95 7.80 22.57
C LEU A 4 9.81 7.01 21.95
N LEU A 5 8.66 6.97 22.63
CA LEU A 5 7.48 6.29 22.11
C LEU A 5 6.98 6.96 20.85
N ALA A 6 6.92 8.29 20.85
CA ALA A 6 6.47 9.04 19.68
C ALA A 6 7.41 8.83 18.50
N GLU A 7 8.72 8.80 18.76
CA GLU A 7 9.69 8.55 17.71
C GLU A 7 9.56 7.15 17.14
N ASN A 8 9.36 6.16 17.99
CA ASN A 8 9.18 4.78 17.53
C ASN A 8 7.93 4.64 16.69
N ILE A 9 6.85 5.30 17.07
CA ILE A 9 5.61 5.29 16.30
C ILE A 9 5.83 5.94 14.93
N LYS A 10 6.53 7.07 14.90
CA LYS A 10 6.82 7.77 13.64
C LYS A 10 7.65 6.91 12.70
N GLN A 11 8.69 6.25 13.24
CA GLN A 11 9.54 5.38 12.43
C GLN A 11 8.76 4.18 11.91
N ARG A 12 7.89 3.63 12.73
CA ARG A 12 7.04 2.53 12.34
C ARG A 12 6.11 2.92 11.20
N ASP A 13 5.47 4.10 11.31
CA ASP A 13 4.60 4.61 10.25
C ASP A 13 5.37 4.81 8.95
N LYS A 14 6.56 5.37 9.05
CA LYS A 14 7.43 5.58 7.90
C LYS A 14 7.75 4.26 7.22
N PHE A 15 8.09 3.25 8.00
CA PHE A 15 8.43 1.93 7.49
C PHE A 15 7.22 1.28 6.81
N LEU A 16 6.07 1.36 7.45
CA LEU A 16 4.84 0.79 6.88
C LEU A 16 4.44 1.49 5.59
N LYS A 17 4.59 2.81 5.56
CA LYS A 17 4.30 3.56 4.35
C LYS A 17 5.22 3.15 3.21
N LYS A 18 6.50 2.98 3.50
CA LYS A 18 7.47 2.55 2.50
C LYS A 18 7.12 1.18 1.95
N LEU A 19 6.76 0.24 2.83
CA LEU A 19 6.34 -1.09 2.39
C LEU A 19 5.09 -1.02 1.55
N ALA A 20 4.12 -0.20 1.96
CA ALA A 20 2.88 -0.04 1.21
C ALA A 20 3.16 0.50 -0.19
N VAL A 21 4.06 1.48 -0.31
CA VAL A 21 4.44 2.02 -1.61
C VAL A 21 5.04 0.93 -2.49
N GLU A 22 5.86 0.06 -1.93
CA GLU A 22 6.45 -1.05 -2.69
C GLU A 22 5.38 -2.00 -3.20
N TYR A 23 4.35 -2.27 -2.39
CA TYR A 23 3.24 -3.10 -2.85
C TYR A 23 2.43 -2.42 -3.94
N VAL A 24 2.28 -1.10 -3.87
CA VAL A 24 1.65 -0.35 -4.95
C VAL A 24 2.43 -0.50 -6.25
N ILE A 25 3.75 -0.40 -6.18
CA ILE A 25 4.62 -0.57 -7.35
C ILE A 25 4.45 -1.97 -7.93
N MET A 26 4.44 -2.99 -7.07
CA MET A 26 4.22 -4.36 -7.52
C MET A 26 2.84 -4.52 -8.16
N GLY A 27 1.83 -3.87 -7.60
CA GLY A 27 0.50 -3.88 -8.19
C GLY A 27 0.48 -3.29 -9.58
N LYS A 28 1.18 -2.17 -9.77
CA LYS A 28 1.29 -1.53 -11.09
C LYS A 28 1.98 -2.45 -12.09
N GLU A 29 3.02 -3.13 -11.67
CA GLU A 29 3.73 -4.07 -12.52
C GLU A 29 2.84 -5.24 -12.91
N CYS A 30 2.04 -5.73 -11.97
CA CYS A 30 1.07 -6.79 -12.26
C CYS A 30 0.03 -6.33 -13.27
N GLU A 31 -0.45 -5.09 -13.13
CA GLU A 31 -1.38 -4.53 -14.10
C GLU A 31 -0.77 -4.49 -15.50
N ALA A 32 0.48 -4.03 -15.58
CA ALA A 32 1.18 -3.95 -16.87
C ALA A 32 1.35 -5.33 -17.51
N ALA A 33 1.43 -6.37 -16.69
CA ALA A 33 1.55 -7.75 -17.16
C ALA A 33 0.19 -8.44 -17.34
N ASN A 34 -0.91 -7.70 -17.22
CA ASN A 34 -2.27 -8.24 -17.31
C ASN A 34 -2.59 -9.25 -16.23
N MET A 35 -1.97 -9.11 -15.08
CA MET A 35 -2.21 -9.98 -13.91
C MET A 35 -3.11 -9.25 -12.93
N LYS A 36 -4.37 -9.11 -13.30
CA LYS A 36 -5.33 -8.31 -12.55
C LYS A 36 -5.50 -8.78 -11.11
N GLU A 37 -5.64 -10.08 -10.91
CA GLU A 37 -5.87 -10.61 -9.57
C GLU A 37 -4.68 -10.38 -8.66
N ALA A 38 -3.48 -10.58 -9.20
CA ALA A 38 -2.26 -10.31 -8.45
C ALA A 38 -2.14 -8.83 -8.11
N ALA A 39 -2.50 -7.95 -9.06
CA ALA A 39 -2.50 -6.51 -8.81
C ALA A 39 -3.44 -6.16 -7.67
N ILE A 40 -4.64 -6.72 -7.67
CA ILE A 40 -5.63 -6.47 -6.62
C ILE A 40 -5.06 -6.88 -5.25
N LYS A 41 -4.44 -8.05 -5.17
CA LYS A 41 -3.86 -8.53 -3.93
C LYS A 41 -2.76 -7.60 -3.43
N ASN A 42 -1.90 -7.11 -4.34
CA ASN A 42 -0.83 -6.20 -3.95
C ASN A 42 -1.38 -4.87 -3.46
N TYR A 43 -2.39 -4.32 -4.12
CA TYR A 43 -3.02 -3.08 -3.67
C TYR A 43 -3.72 -3.27 -2.33
N GLN A 44 -4.40 -4.40 -2.13
CA GLN A 44 -5.04 -4.70 -0.85
C GLN A 44 -4.00 -4.77 0.26
N LYS A 45 -2.85 -5.40 0.00
CA LYS A 45 -1.79 -5.49 0.98
C LYS A 45 -1.25 -4.12 1.35
N ALA A 46 -1.11 -3.24 0.35
CA ALA A 46 -0.67 -1.87 0.60
C ALA A 46 -1.63 -1.15 1.55
N ILE A 47 -2.94 -1.32 1.33
CA ILE A 47 -3.96 -0.69 2.17
C ILE A 47 -3.93 -1.28 3.59
N GLU A 48 -3.72 -2.58 3.73
CA GLU A 48 -3.58 -3.20 5.05
C GLU A 48 -2.43 -2.62 5.83
N LEU A 49 -1.29 -2.42 5.16
CA LEU A 49 -0.09 -1.91 5.80
C LEU A 49 -0.22 -0.43 6.14
N TYR A 50 -0.84 0.34 5.27
CA TYR A 50 -0.95 1.79 5.44
C TYR A 50 -2.29 2.27 4.88
N PRO A 51 -3.35 2.27 5.71
CA PRO A 51 -4.71 2.57 5.22
C PRO A 51 -4.88 3.95 4.61
N SER A 52 -4.00 4.89 4.92
CA SER A 52 -4.08 6.24 4.38
C SER A 52 -3.55 6.37 2.96
N ILE A 53 -3.06 5.27 2.37
CA ILE A 53 -2.47 5.34 1.04
C ILE A 53 -3.56 5.45 -0.02
N SER A 54 -3.78 6.68 -0.50
CA SER A 54 -4.88 6.97 -1.43
C SER A 54 -4.65 6.37 -2.81
N GLU A 55 -3.41 6.30 -3.26
CA GLU A 55 -3.11 5.74 -4.58
C GLU A 55 -3.55 4.29 -4.68
N ALA A 56 -3.27 3.47 -3.66
CA ALA A 56 -3.68 2.08 -3.66
C ALA A 56 -5.19 1.94 -3.67
N LYS A 57 -5.88 2.79 -2.91
CA LYS A 57 -7.34 2.77 -2.87
C LYS A 57 -7.94 3.11 -4.22
N LYS A 58 -7.42 4.13 -4.88
CA LYS A 58 -7.90 4.55 -6.19
C LYS A 58 -7.70 3.43 -7.22
N LYS A 59 -6.53 2.83 -7.23
CA LYS A 59 -6.22 1.77 -8.17
C LYS A 59 -7.05 0.53 -7.92
N LEU A 60 -7.23 0.17 -6.65
CA LEU A 60 -8.04 -0.99 -6.31
C LEU A 60 -9.49 -0.76 -6.73
N THR A 61 -10.05 0.41 -6.45
CA THR A 61 -11.41 0.74 -6.84
C THR A 61 -11.57 0.66 -8.36
N LYS A 62 -10.60 1.18 -9.10
CA LYS A 62 -10.63 1.15 -10.55
C LYS A 62 -10.63 -0.29 -11.09
N LEU A 63 -9.82 -1.16 -10.48
CA LEU A 63 -9.74 -2.56 -10.91
C LEU A 63 -11.00 -3.35 -10.57
N MET A 64 -11.63 -3.03 -9.46
CA MET A 64 -12.83 -3.73 -9.02
C MET A 64 -14.11 -3.18 -9.64
N ASN A 65 -14.07 -1.96 -10.13
CA ASN A 65 -15.18 -1.37 -10.88
C ASN A 65 -15.05 -1.70 -12.36
N ARG A 66 -16.16 -1.95 -12.95
CA ARG A 66 -16.18 -2.22 -14.39
C ARG A 66 -16.56 -1.00 -15.18
#